data_450ac9f9cca57f5e5a933844de166c52
#
_entry.id   450ac9f9cca57f5e5a933844de166c52
#
_cell.length_a   1.000
_cell.length_b   1.000
_cell.length_c   1.000
_cell.angle_alpha   90.00
_cell.angle_beta   90.00
_cell.angle_gamma   90.00
#
_symmetry.space_group_name_H-M   'P 1'
#
loop_
_entity.id
_entity.type
_entity.pdbx_description
1 polymer ?
#
loop_
_entity_poly.entity_id
_entity_poly.type
_entity_poly.pdbx_seq_one_letter_code
_entity_poly.pdbx_strand_id
1 'polypeptide(L)'
;MKRWTLGLLVALAAIPAQAQETRMREHSVTVTSTVPAIAGQKVKLYLRERALPDVLRRGAGDKVVLFIHGAGTPAEVSFDVPYQDYSWMAYLAKAGYDVFSVDMTGYGRSYRPPQMNDKCNLSPEQQKLFAVNCAQTYPGALTNMGSDWNDISAAVDYIKKLRKVDKINLVGWSQGGPRAGGWAAQNPQSVNKLILLAPAYGRAVKAEPPPLPVPGPVFNVQSHEIFTANWTRQAPCEKQVDPAAAASVWSEMLKSDSVGSRWSPAVRRAPIATTFGWTTERVKAMTTPTLMVAGTHDVQVTPGRVREFYDDLGAPQKVYVELGCASHNAMWEKNRHILFKASLEWLEKGTVEGQTNTMLRLGFQ
;
A
#
# COMPACT_ATOMS: atom_id res chain seq x y z
N MET A 1 25.40 18.38 72.87
CA MET A 1 25.21 17.18 72.07
C MET A 1 24.40 17.53 70.80
N LYS A 2 25.09 17.70 69.67
CA LYS A 2 24.46 18.02 68.37
C LYS A 2 24.19 16.71 67.62
N ARG A 3 22.88 16.36 67.32
CA ARG A 3 22.49 15.23 66.51
C ARG A 3 22.52 15.68 65.05
N TRP A 4 23.33 15.00 64.24
CA TRP A 4 23.32 15.10 62.77
C TRP A 4 22.36 14.06 62.20
N THR A 5 21.31 14.50 61.51
CA THR A 5 20.42 13.64 60.73
C THR A 5 21.00 13.54 59.34
N LEU A 6 21.46 12.33 58.97
CA LEU A 6 21.87 11.99 57.61
C LEU A 6 20.60 11.75 56.75
N GLY A 7 20.35 12.65 55.81
CA GLY A 7 19.29 12.43 54.82
C GLY A 7 19.80 11.52 53.72
N LEU A 8 19.16 10.37 53.54
CA LEU A 8 19.41 9.43 52.46
C LEU A 8 18.73 9.93 51.16
N LEU A 9 19.51 10.46 50.22
CA LEU A 9 19.05 10.78 48.87
C LEU A 9 18.94 9.46 48.06
N VAL A 10 17.74 8.97 47.86
CA VAL A 10 17.47 7.88 46.92
C VAL A 10 17.42 8.44 45.50
N ALA A 11 18.49 8.25 44.73
CA ALA A 11 18.50 8.53 43.31
C ALA A 11 17.64 7.47 42.57
N LEU A 12 16.45 7.87 42.15
CA LEU A 12 15.65 7.08 41.19
C LEU A 12 16.37 7.09 39.85
N ALA A 13 17.11 6.02 39.54
CA ALA A 13 17.61 5.76 38.19
C ALA A 13 16.44 5.60 37.25
N ALA A 14 16.24 6.52 36.33
CA ALA A 14 15.30 6.37 35.22
C ALA A 14 15.78 5.22 34.34
N ILE A 15 15.10 4.08 34.41
CA ILE A 15 15.31 2.97 33.49
C ILE A 15 14.91 3.49 32.09
N PRO A 16 15.81 3.46 31.09
CA PRO A 16 15.43 3.86 29.74
C PRO A 16 14.27 2.99 29.30
N ALA A 17 13.17 3.62 28.89
CA ALA A 17 12.02 2.90 28.32
C ALA A 17 12.53 2.15 27.09
N GLN A 18 12.68 0.84 27.23
CA GLN A 18 13.05 -0.03 26.12
C GLN A 18 11.96 0.11 25.06
N ALA A 19 12.30 0.57 23.85
CA ALA A 19 11.36 0.74 22.77
C ALA A 19 10.67 -0.64 22.55
N GLN A 20 9.37 -0.70 22.81
CA GLN A 20 8.63 -1.95 22.67
C GLN A 20 8.65 -2.38 21.20
N GLU A 21 9.04 -3.62 20.97
CA GLU A 21 8.97 -4.21 19.61
C GLU A 21 7.52 -4.42 19.20
N THR A 22 7.23 -4.12 17.95
CA THR A 22 5.92 -4.39 17.37
C THR A 22 5.73 -5.89 17.16
N ARG A 23 4.50 -6.36 17.32
CA ARG A 23 4.12 -7.74 17.00
C ARG A 23 3.36 -7.78 15.68
N MET A 24 3.55 -8.86 14.95
CA MET A 24 2.86 -9.18 13.71
C MET A 24 1.79 -10.24 13.98
N ARG A 25 0.62 -10.09 13.38
CA ARG A 25 -0.46 -11.08 13.31
C ARG A 25 -0.94 -11.23 11.88
N GLU A 26 -1.53 -12.36 11.59
CA GLU A 26 -2.12 -12.67 10.28
C GLU A 26 -3.60 -12.94 10.44
N HIS A 27 -4.40 -12.46 9.49
CA HIS A 27 -5.84 -12.65 9.47
C HIS A 27 -6.27 -13.20 8.12
N SER A 28 -7.33 -14.01 8.16
CA SER A 28 -7.96 -14.55 6.95
C SER A 28 -9.40 -14.07 6.91
N VAL A 29 -9.70 -13.19 5.96
CA VAL A 29 -11.04 -12.59 5.80
C VAL A 29 -11.76 -13.29 4.67
N THR A 30 -12.97 -13.80 4.94
CA THR A 30 -13.80 -14.40 3.90
C THR A 30 -14.58 -13.31 3.16
N VAL A 31 -14.47 -13.28 1.84
CA VAL A 31 -15.24 -12.39 0.96
C VAL A 31 -16.02 -13.22 -0.06
N THR A 32 -17.22 -12.76 -0.42
CA THR A 32 -17.93 -13.24 -1.60
C THR A 32 -17.36 -12.52 -2.80
N SER A 33 -16.64 -13.25 -3.66
CA SER A 33 -15.90 -12.66 -4.78
C SER A 33 -16.83 -12.08 -5.85
N THR A 34 -16.44 -10.92 -6.37
CA THR A 34 -17.03 -10.29 -7.56
C THR A 34 -16.11 -10.39 -8.79
N VAL A 35 -14.97 -11.08 -8.66
CA VAL A 35 -14.10 -11.42 -9.79
C VAL A 35 -14.88 -12.29 -10.76
N PRO A 36 -15.04 -11.92 -12.07
CA PRO A 36 -15.95 -12.59 -12.99
C PRO A 36 -15.78 -14.10 -13.08
N ALA A 37 -14.54 -14.60 -13.10
CA ALA A 37 -14.22 -16.02 -13.18
C ALA A 37 -14.67 -16.85 -11.97
N ILE A 38 -14.90 -16.22 -10.84
CA ILE A 38 -15.22 -16.85 -9.54
C ILE A 38 -16.33 -16.09 -8.80
N ALA A 39 -17.17 -15.37 -9.54
CA ALA A 39 -18.24 -14.56 -8.95
C ALA A 39 -19.16 -15.44 -8.09
N GLY A 40 -19.52 -14.92 -6.91
CA GLY A 40 -20.35 -15.63 -5.93
C GLY A 40 -19.61 -16.65 -5.06
N GLN A 41 -18.39 -17.04 -5.39
CA GLN A 41 -17.59 -17.93 -4.54
C GLN A 41 -17.09 -17.23 -3.30
N LYS A 42 -17.07 -17.96 -2.17
CA LYS A 42 -16.42 -17.48 -0.93
C LYS A 42 -14.93 -17.79 -0.99
N VAL A 43 -14.12 -16.73 -1.01
CA VAL A 43 -12.66 -16.83 -1.04
C VAL A 43 -12.04 -16.15 0.17
N LYS A 44 -10.74 -16.34 0.36
CA LYS A 44 -10.00 -15.80 1.50
C LYS A 44 -9.07 -14.67 1.06
N LEU A 45 -9.17 -13.53 1.73
CA LEU A 45 -8.18 -12.46 1.67
C LEU A 45 -7.21 -12.60 2.85
N TYR A 46 -5.95 -12.35 2.57
CA TYR A 46 -4.91 -12.27 3.58
C TYR A 46 -4.75 -10.81 4.04
N LEU A 47 -4.80 -10.62 5.36
CA LEU A 47 -4.45 -9.36 6.00
C LEU A 47 -3.29 -9.60 6.96
N ARG A 48 -2.33 -8.68 6.94
CA ARG A 48 -1.28 -8.59 7.96
C ARG A 48 -1.59 -7.45 8.91
N GLU A 49 -1.40 -7.67 10.21
CA GLU A 49 -1.52 -6.66 11.25
C GLU A 49 -0.17 -6.50 11.94
N ARG A 50 0.20 -5.25 12.21
CA ARG A 50 1.38 -4.91 13.00
C ARG A 50 1.03 -3.84 14.02
N ALA A 51 1.29 -4.11 15.30
CA ALA A 51 1.00 -3.17 16.39
C ALA A 51 1.89 -3.43 17.61
N LEU A 52 1.90 -2.48 18.54
CA LEU A 52 2.49 -2.70 19.87
C LEU A 52 1.66 -3.71 20.68
N PRO A 53 2.29 -4.48 21.59
CA PRO A 53 1.56 -5.44 22.43
C PRO A 53 0.39 -4.84 23.19
N ASP A 54 0.52 -3.60 23.65
CA ASP A 54 -0.54 -2.89 24.36
C ASP A 54 -1.72 -2.53 23.46
N VAL A 55 -1.46 -2.08 22.24
CA VAL A 55 -2.47 -1.80 21.23
C VAL A 55 -3.27 -3.06 20.89
N LEU A 56 -2.58 -4.19 20.75
CA LEU A 56 -3.23 -5.49 20.51
C LEU A 56 -4.16 -5.93 21.66
N ARG A 57 -3.90 -5.49 22.88
CA ARG A 57 -4.73 -5.81 24.05
C ARG A 57 -5.89 -4.83 24.28
N ARG A 58 -5.62 -3.53 24.14
CA ARG A 58 -6.56 -2.46 24.52
C ARG A 58 -7.28 -1.82 23.33
N GLY A 59 -6.78 -2.06 22.10
CA GLY A 59 -7.16 -1.34 20.89
C GLY A 59 -6.40 -0.02 20.72
N ALA A 60 -6.52 0.58 19.55
CA ALA A 60 -5.86 1.83 19.18
C ALA A 60 -6.81 3.03 19.14
N GLY A 61 -8.11 2.85 19.47
CA GLY A 61 -9.13 3.87 19.24
C GLY A 61 -9.23 4.19 17.75
N ASP A 62 -9.13 5.45 17.37
CA ASP A 62 -9.16 5.95 15.99
C ASP A 62 -7.81 5.79 15.24
N LYS A 63 -6.76 5.33 15.92
CA LYS A 63 -5.43 5.11 15.33
C LYS A 63 -5.33 3.77 14.57
N VAL A 64 -6.30 3.48 13.71
CA VAL A 64 -6.33 2.28 12.87
C VAL A 64 -6.02 2.67 11.43
N VAL A 65 -5.09 1.94 10.78
CA VAL A 65 -4.63 2.21 9.41
C VAL A 65 -4.70 0.93 8.57
N LEU A 66 -5.21 1.03 7.34
CA LEU A 66 -5.16 -0.03 6.34
C LEU A 66 -4.32 0.41 5.13
N PHE A 67 -3.30 -0.38 4.81
CA PHE A 67 -2.45 -0.22 3.64
C PHE A 67 -2.95 -1.01 2.45
N ILE A 68 -2.99 -0.37 1.27
CA ILE A 68 -3.53 -0.90 0.01
C ILE A 68 -2.46 -0.78 -1.07
N HIS A 69 -1.99 -1.92 -1.58
CA HIS A 69 -0.85 -2.01 -2.48
C HIS A 69 -1.14 -1.58 -3.91
N GLY A 70 -0.05 -1.37 -4.67
CA GLY A 70 -0.07 -1.08 -6.11
C GLY A 70 -0.24 -2.32 -7.00
N ALA A 71 0.05 -2.17 -8.30
CA ALA A 71 -0.16 -3.21 -9.30
C ALA A 71 0.94 -4.27 -9.37
N GLY A 72 2.10 -4.03 -8.76
CA GLY A 72 3.27 -4.91 -8.97
C GLY A 72 3.59 -5.84 -7.82
N THR A 73 3.20 -5.46 -6.62
CA THR A 73 3.75 -6.01 -5.39
C THR A 73 2.65 -6.19 -4.35
N PRO A 74 2.56 -7.35 -3.67
CA PRO A 74 1.58 -7.56 -2.61
C PRO A 74 1.85 -6.65 -1.39
N ALA A 75 0.85 -6.45 -0.56
CA ALA A 75 0.86 -5.46 0.50
C ALA A 75 1.94 -5.72 1.56
N GLU A 76 2.13 -6.98 1.96
CA GLU A 76 3.14 -7.33 2.95
C GLU A 76 4.56 -6.96 2.47
N VAL A 77 4.83 -7.14 1.18
CA VAL A 77 6.12 -6.77 0.58
C VAL A 77 6.20 -5.27 0.36
N SER A 78 5.11 -4.63 -0.05
CA SER A 78 5.09 -3.18 -0.31
C SER A 78 5.38 -2.36 0.95
N PHE A 79 4.89 -2.80 2.12
CA PHE A 79 4.81 -1.94 3.30
C PHE A 79 5.46 -2.50 4.56
N ASP A 80 5.86 -3.78 4.57
CA ASP A 80 6.39 -4.46 5.76
C ASP A 80 7.64 -5.30 5.48
N VAL A 81 8.59 -4.74 4.74
CA VAL A 81 9.86 -5.41 4.41
C VAL A 81 10.64 -5.69 5.70
N PRO A 82 11.04 -6.95 5.97
CA PRO A 82 11.74 -7.34 7.19
C PRO A 82 13.25 -7.08 7.09
N TYR A 83 13.62 -5.85 6.76
CA TYR A 83 15.01 -5.43 6.65
C TYR A 83 15.18 -4.08 7.35
N GLN A 84 15.98 -4.04 8.40
CA GLN A 84 16.25 -2.84 9.21
C GLN A 84 14.98 -2.02 9.53
N ASP A 85 14.92 -0.75 9.13
CA ASP A 85 13.82 0.19 9.33
C ASP A 85 12.97 0.43 8.06
N TYR A 86 12.97 -0.54 7.12
CA TYR A 86 12.26 -0.43 5.85
C TYR A 86 10.76 -0.74 5.94
N SER A 87 10.25 -1.13 7.10
CA SER A 87 8.82 -1.35 7.29
C SER A 87 8.10 -0.04 7.64
N TRP A 88 7.33 0.47 6.69
CA TRP A 88 6.41 1.59 6.92
C TRP A 88 5.34 1.24 7.95
N MET A 89 4.82 0.00 7.89
CA MET A 89 3.86 -0.52 8.88
C MET A 89 4.46 -0.52 10.29
N ALA A 90 5.69 -1.02 10.47
CA ALA A 90 6.35 -1.03 11.77
C ALA A 90 6.63 0.38 12.30
N TYR A 91 6.95 1.34 11.42
CA TYR A 91 7.16 2.72 11.80
C TYR A 91 5.92 3.34 12.44
N LEU A 92 4.76 3.21 11.78
CA LEU A 92 3.48 3.70 12.33
C LEU A 92 3.04 2.92 13.57
N ALA A 93 3.27 1.60 13.58
CA ALA A 93 2.92 0.75 14.72
C ALA A 93 3.72 1.14 15.99
N LYS A 94 5.01 1.48 15.87
CA LYS A 94 5.82 2.01 16.98
C LYS A 94 5.28 3.32 17.55
N ALA A 95 4.57 4.10 16.75
CA ALA A 95 3.88 5.32 17.17
C ALA A 95 2.49 5.06 17.77
N GLY A 96 2.14 3.81 18.03
CA GLY A 96 0.89 3.42 18.69
C GLY A 96 -0.31 3.22 17.76
N TYR A 97 -0.07 3.14 16.44
CA TYR A 97 -1.12 2.77 15.48
C TYR A 97 -1.32 1.25 15.44
N ASP A 98 -2.53 0.85 15.14
CA ASP A 98 -2.88 -0.51 14.74
C ASP A 98 -2.92 -0.56 13.23
N VAL A 99 -1.92 -1.22 12.64
CA VAL A 99 -1.60 -1.10 11.22
C VAL A 99 -1.88 -2.41 10.51
N PHE A 100 -2.80 -2.37 9.57
CA PHE A 100 -3.17 -3.49 8.71
C PHE A 100 -2.67 -3.27 7.28
N SER A 101 -2.47 -4.37 6.56
CA SER A 101 -2.35 -4.37 5.11
C SER A 101 -3.16 -5.51 4.53
N VAL A 102 -3.67 -5.35 3.29
CA VAL A 102 -4.47 -6.36 2.60
C VAL A 102 -3.88 -6.69 1.24
N ASP A 103 -3.73 -7.98 0.95
CA ASP A 103 -3.46 -8.46 -0.41
C ASP A 103 -4.80 -8.57 -1.15
N MET A 104 -4.90 -7.91 -2.32
CA MET A 104 -6.05 -8.07 -3.21
C MET A 104 -6.12 -9.49 -3.78
N THR A 105 -7.29 -9.94 -4.21
CA THR A 105 -7.46 -11.19 -4.96
C THR A 105 -6.48 -11.23 -6.14
N GLY A 106 -5.73 -12.33 -6.27
CA GLY A 106 -4.69 -12.50 -7.29
C GLY A 106 -3.31 -11.98 -6.89
N TYR A 107 -3.12 -11.51 -5.66
CA TYR A 107 -1.83 -11.05 -5.12
C TYR A 107 -1.45 -11.79 -3.83
N GLY A 108 -0.17 -11.82 -3.55
CA GLY A 108 0.39 -12.23 -2.28
C GLY A 108 -0.16 -13.55 -1.78
N ARG A 109 -0.61 -13.56 -0.56
CA ARG A 109 -1.16 -14.72 0.15
C ARG A 109 -2.69 -14.78 0.11
N SER A 110 -3.36 -13.81 -0.55
CA SER A 110 -4.78 -13.88 -0.86
C SER A 110 -5.08 -14.92 -1.92
N TYR A 111 -6.36 -15.29 -2.04
CA TYR A 111 -6.80 -16.26 -3.02
C TYR A 111 -6.38 -15.88 -4.43
N ARG A 112 -5.79 -16.84 -5.15
CA ARG A 112 -5.48 -16.74 -6.58
C ARG A 112 -6.38 -17.67 -7.36
N PRO A 113 -7.25 -17.13 -8.23
CA PRO A 113 -8.10 -17.96 -9.08
C PRO A 113 -7.30 -18.98 -9.91
N PRO A 114 -7.83 -20.21 -10.14
CA PRO A 114 -7.12 -21.29 -10.83
C PRO A 114 -6.58 -20.92 -12.21
N GLN A 115 -7.21 -19.96 -12.89
CA GLN A 115 -6.77 -19.44 -14.19
C GLN A 115 -5.34 -18.87 -14.15
N MET A 116 -4.86 -18.45 -12.95
CA MET A 116 -3.49 -17.99 -12.75
C MET A 116 -2.45 -19.13 -12.69
N ASN A 117 -2.87 -20.40 -12.76
CA ASN A 117 -1.98 -21.54 -12.83
C ASN A 117 -1.66 -21.96 -14.28
N ASP A 118 -2.34 -21.41 -15.26
CA ASP A 118 -2.18 -21.72 -16.68
C ASP A 118 -1.34 -20.63 -17.36
N LYS A 119 -0.14 -20.98 -17.83
CA LYS A 119 0.78 -20.08 -18.51
C LYS A 119 0.25 -19.57 -19.85
N CYS A 120 -0.70 -20.28 -20.47
CA CYS A 120 -1.37 -19.81 -21.68
C CYS A 120 -2.17 -18.53 -21.46
N ASN A 121 -2.53 -18.24 -20.22
CA ASN A 121 -3.25 -17.04 -19.80
C ASN A 121 -2.36 -15.78 -19.61
N LEU A 122 -1.05 -15.90 -19.82
CA LEU A 122 -0.11 -14.77 -19.91
C LEU A 122 -0.18 -14.11 -21.29
N SER A 123 0.31 -12.85 -21.38
CA SER A 123 0.50 -12.23 -22.69
C SER A 123 1.51 -13.01 -23.54
N PRO A 124 1.45 -12.93 -24.88
CA PRO A 124 2.43 -13.62 -25.74
C PRO A 124 3.89 -13.31 -25.43
N GLU A 125 4.18 -12.06 -24.99
CA GLU A 125 5.53 -11.65 -24.57
C GLU A 125 5.97 -12.35 -23.29
N GLN A 126 5.06 -12.49 -22.32
CA GLN A 126 5.35 -13.16 -21.05
C GLN A 126 5.37 -14.69 -21.19
N GLN A 127 4.62 -15.26 -22.13
CA GLN A 127 4.68 -16.69 -22.46
C GLN A 127 6.08 -17.10 -22.91
N LYS A 128 6.80 -16.22 -23.65
CA LYS A 128 8.20 -16.47 -24.10
C LYS A 128 9.16 -16.72 -22.93
N LEU A 129 8.91 -16.12 -21.76
CA LEU A 129 9.73 -16.37 -20.57
C LEU A 129 9.68 -17.82 -20.10
N PHE A 130 8.68 -18.57 -20.51
CA PHE A 130 8.43 -19.96 -20.12
C PHE A 130 8.49 -20.94 -21.28
N ALA A 131 8.95 -20.48 -22.46
CA ALA A 131 8.99 -21.27 -23.70
C ALA A 131 7.63 -21.92 -24.04
N VAL A 132 6.51 -21.21 -23.79
CA VAL A 132 5.16 -21.63 -24.19
C VAL A 132 4.63 -20.70 -25.27
N ASN A 133 3.76 -21.24 -26.14
CA ASN A 133 3.07 -20.49 -27.17
C ASN A 133 1.67 -21.13 -27.36
N CYS A 134 0.67 -20.59 -26.70
CA CYS A 134 -0.68 -21.15 -26.72
C CYS A 134 -1.73 -20.04 -26.61
N ALA A 135 -2.94 -20.34 -27.03
CA ALA A 135 -4.08 -19.42 -26.89
C ALA A 135 -4.50 -19.30 -25.42
N GLN A 136 -4.99 -18.12 -25.03
CA GLN A 136 -5.61 -17.92 -23.72
C GLN A 136 -6.79 -18.88 -23.52
N THR A 137 -6.87 -19.48 -22.34
CA THR A 137 -7.97 -20.38 -21.93
C THR A 137 -9.09 -19.65 -21.20
N TYR A 138 -8.88 -18.38 -20.85
CA TYR A 138 -9.89 -17.50 -20.25
C TYR A 138 -9.94 -16.15 -20.98
N PRO A 139 -11.13 -15.60 -21.29
CA PRO A 139 -11.29 -14.48 -22.19
C PRO A 139 -11.06 -13.11 -21.53
N GLY A 140 -9.82 -12.71 -21.24
CA GLY A 140 -9.49 -11.38 -20.77
C GLY A 140 -9.05 -11.28 -19.32
N ALA A 141 -8.95 -10.05 -18.81
CA ALA A 141 -8.40 -9.75 -17.49
C ALA A 141 -9.22 -10.36 -16.35
N LEU A 142 -8.54 -11.00 -15.40
CA LEU A 142 -9.17 -11.74 -14.31
C LEU A 142 -9.86 -10.84 -13.28
N THR A 143 -9.19 -9.74 -12.89
CA THR A 143 -9.69 -8.78 -11.89
C THR A 143 -9.97 -7.42 -12.53
N ASN A 144 -10.77 -6.61 -11.86
CA ASN A 144 -11.04 -5.23 -12.24
C ASN A 144 -11.13 -4.35 -10.99
N MET A 145 -11.24 -3.03 -11.18
CA MET A 145 -11.30 -2.07 -10.06
C MET A 145 -12.51 -2.32 -9.15
N GLY A 146 -13.65 -2.77 -9.69
CA GLY A 146 -14.84 -3.11 -8.89
C GLY A 146 -14.59 -4.30 -7.97
N SER A 147 -13.88 -5.35 -8.47
CA SER A 147 -13.49 -6.48 -7.62
C SER A 147 -12.48 -6.08 -6.53
N ASP A 148 -11.56 -5.17 -6.85
CA ASP A 148 -10.62 -4.64 -5.85
C ASP A 148 -11.36 -3.84 -4.75
N TRP A 149 -12.36 -3.03 -5.10
CA TRP A 149 -13.18 -2.33 -4.12
C TRP A 149 -14.03 -3.27 -3.26
N ASN A 150 -14.49 -4.38 -3.81
CA ASN A 150 -15.17 -5.41 -3.02
C ASN A 150 -14.25 -6.04 -1.98
N ASP A 151 -13.01 -6.33 -2.36
CA ASP A 151 -11.99 -6.85 -1.44
C ASP A 151 -11.66 -5.84 -0.33
N ILE A 152 -11.52 -4.55 -0.68
CA ILE A 152 -11.30 -3.46 0.29
C ILE A 152 -12.48 -3.34 1.25
N SER A 153 -13.73 -3.39 0.75
CA SER A 153 -14.92 -3.36 1.60
C SER A 153 -14.89 -4.47 2.65
N ALA A 154 -14.61 -5.71 2.22
CA ALA A 154 -14.51 -6.84 3.13
C ALA A 154 -13.41 -6.66 4.19
N ALA A 155 -12.24 -6.13 3.80
CA ALA A 155 -11.14 -5.86 4.71
C ALA A 155 -11.49 -4.75 5.72
N VAL A 156 -12.08 -3.64 5.25
CA VAL A 156 -12.50 -2.52 6.11
C VAL A 156 -13.57 -2.94 7.09
N ASP A 157 -14.60 -3.65 6.65
CA ASP A 157 -15.69 -4.14 7.51
C ASP A 157 -15.16 -5.10 8.59
N TYR A 158 -14.24 -5.99 8.20
CA TYR A 158 -13.57 -6.87 9.16
C TYR A 158 -12.80 -6.08 10.22
N ILE A 159 -11.98 -5.11 9.82
CA ILE A 159 -11.17 -4.30 10.73
C ILE A 159 -12.06 -3.45 11.65
N LYS A 160 -13.08 -2.78 11.10
CA LYS A 160 -14.04 -1.99 11.88
C LYS A 160 -14.73 -2.84 12.94
N LYS A 161 -15.19 -4.03 12.58
CA LYS A 161 -15.79 -4.98 13.51
C LYS A 161 -14.79 -5.47 14.57
N LEU A 162 -13.57 -5.82 14.14
CA LEU A 162 -12.52 -6.32 15.04
C LEU A 162 -12.11 -5.27 16.08
N ARG A 163 -12.04 -3.99 15.67
CA ARG A 163 -11.56 -2.88 16.51
C ARG A 163 -12.68 -2.03 17.11
N LYS A 164 -13.94 -2.30 16.75
CA LYS A 164 -15.13 -1.54 17.19
C LYS A 164 -14.98 -0.05 16.91
N VAL A 165 -14.57 0.28 15.70
CA VAL A 165 -14.41 1.66 15.21
C VAL A 165 -15.29 1.89 13.99
N ASP A 166 -15.76 3.13 13.81
CA ASP A 166 -16.62 3.51 12.68
C ASP A 166 -15.80 3.93 11.46
N LYS A 167 -14.59 4.45 11.68
CA LYS A 167 -13.70 4.95 10.63
C LYS A 167 -12.29 4.44 10.83
N ILE A 168 -11.57 4.30 9.71
CA ILE A 168 -10.13 3.97 9.70
C ILE A 168 -9.38 4.94 8.79
N ASN A 169 -8.07 4.97 8.89
CA ASN A 169 -7.20 5.68 7.94
C ASN A 169 -6.79 4.73 6.81
N LEU A 170 -6.63 5.26 5.60
CA LEU A 170 -6.18 4.48 4.45
C LEU A 170 -4.85 5.01 3.92
N VAL A 171 -3.99 4.08 3.51
CA VAL A 171 -2.74 4.38 2.79
C VAL A 171 -2.75 3.60 1.47
N GLY A 172 -2.55 4.31 0.35
CA GLY A 172 -2.50 3.68 -0.98
C GLY A 172 -1.20 4.01 -1.71
N TRP A 173 -0.67 3.05 -2.47
CA TRP A 173 0.50 3.25 -3.33
C TRP A 173 0.19 2.88 -4.78
N SER A 174 0.56 3.76 -5.75
CA SER A 174 0.43 3.49 -7.18
C SER A 174 -1.02 3.18 -7.59
N GLN A 175 -1.32 1.99 -8.12
CA GLN A 175 -2.69 1.48 -8.32
C GLN A 175 -3.50 1.47 -7.01
N GLY A 176 -2.85 1.46 -5.85
CA GLY A 176 -3.48 1.69 -4.56
C GLY A 176 -4.12 3.06 -4.42
N GLY A 177 -3.73 4.04 -5.25
CA GLY A 177 -4.40 5.34 -5.34
C GLY A 177 -5.88 5.23 -5.74
N PRO A 178 -6.21 4.74 -6.95
CA PRO A 178 -7.60 4.54 -7.35
C PRO A 178 -8.32 3.45 -6.52
N ARG A 179 -7.60 2.46 -5.99
CA ARG A 179 -8.15 1.48 -5.04
C ARG A 179 -8.61 2.16 -3.75
N ALA A 180 -7.71 2.83 -3.04
CA ALA A 180 -7.99 3.49 -1.77
C ALA A 180 -8.79 4.78 -1.95
N GLY A 181 -8.36 5.66 -2.87
CA GLY A 181 -8.99 6.95 -3.13
C GLY A 181 -10.37 6.80 -3.76
N GLY A 182 -10.52 5.92 -4.76
CA GLY A 182 -11.81 5.63 -5.37
C GLY A 182 -12.79 4.96 -4.41
N TRP A 183 -12.31 4.08 -3.54
CA TRP A 183 -13.12 3.49 -2.48
C TRP A 183 -13.53 4.54 -1.43
N ALA A 184 -12.58 5.39 -0.98
CA ALA A 184 -12.85 6.47 -0.03
C ALA A 184 -13.86 7.49 -0.56
N ALA A 185 -13.79 7.82 -1.86
CA ALA A 185 -14.78 8.70 -2.50
C ALA A 185 -16.20 8.15 -2.47
N GLN A 186 -16.37 6.83 -2.44
CA GLN A 186 -17.66 6.15 -2.35
C GLN A 186 -18.10 5.89 -0.91
N ASN A 187 -17.16 5.88 0.05
CA ASN A 187 -17.36 5.51 1.44
C ASN A 187 -16.78 6.55 2.42
N PRO A 188 -17.04 7.87 2.26
CA PRO A 188 -16.40 8.91 3.07
C PRO A 188 -16.71 8.80 4.56
N GLN A 189 -17.84 8.17 4.92
CA GLN A 189 -18.23 7.90 6.30
C GLN A 189 -17.37 6.86 7.01
N SER A 190 -16.57 6.08 6.26
CA SER A 190 -15.70 5.02 6.79
C SER A 190 -14.22 5.42 6.85
N VAL A 191 -13.85 6.62 6.38
CA VAL A 191 -12.45 7.05 6.29
C VAL A 191 -12.21 8.31 7.11
N ASN A 192 -11.18 8.29 7.96
CA ASN A 192 -10.70 9.47 8.69
C ASN A 192 -9.77 10.31 7.85
N LYS A 193 -8.67 9.72 7.40
CA LYS A 193 -7.62 10.37 6.61
C LYS A 193 -7.11 9.42 5.54
N LEU A 194 -6.62 10.01 4.45
CA LEU A 194 -6.05 9.30 3.32
C LEU A 194 -4.61 9.73 3.10
N ILE A 195 -3.73 8.76 2.81
CA ILE A 195 -2.35 8.98 2.37
C ILE A 195 -2.16 8.25 1.05
N LEU A 196 -1.70 8.95 0.02
CA LEU A 196 -1.48 8.38 -1.30
C LEU A 196 -0.05 8.64 -1.77
N LEU A 197 0.73 7.58 -1.88
CA LEU A 197 2.05 7.61 -2.51
C LEU A 197 1.91 7.31 -4.00
N ALA A 198 2.33 8.24 -4.85
CA ALA A 198 2.31 8.09 -6.31
C ALA A 198 0.97 7.54 -6.84
N PRO A 199 -0.19 8.13 -6.49
CA PRO A 199 -1.49 7.61 -6.89
C PRO A 199 -1.65 7.64 -8.41
N ALA A 200 -2.08 6.51 -9.00
CA ALA A 200 -2.34 6.39 -10.43
C ALA A 200 -3.64 7.13 -10.83
N TYR A 201 -3.66 8.44 -10.64
CA TYR A 201 -4.77 9.33 -11.02
C TYR A 201 -4.70 9.71 -12.49
N GLY A 202 -5.85 9.99 -13.09
CA GLY A 202 -5.95 10.52 -14.45
C GLY A 202 -7.29 11.18 -14.71
N ARG A 203 -7.27 12.37 -15.32
CA ARG A 203 -8.48 13.17 -15.65
C ARG A 203 -9.37 12.53 -16.71
N ALA A 204 -8.83 11.60 -17.51
CA ALA A 204 -9.58 10.88 -18.54
C ALA A 204 -10.30 9.62 -18.05
N VAL A 205 -10.31 9.38 -16.74
CA VAL A 205 -10.99 8.22 -16.14
C VAL A 205 -12.50 8.31 -16.36
N LYS A 206 -13.08 7.22 -16.89
CA LYS A 206 -14.53 7.11 -17.13
C LYS A 206 -15.29 6.81 -15.85
N ALA A 207 -16.54 7.23 -15.79
CA ALA A 207 -17.43 6.92 -14.64
C ALA A 207 -17.79 5.43 -14.62
N GLU A 208 -18.11 4.86 -15.77
CA GLU A 208 -18.61 3.49 -15.90
C GLU A 208 -17.47 2.49 -16.07
N PRO A 209 -17.64 1.26 -15.56
CA PRO A 209 -16.70 0.18 -15.79
C PRO A 209 -16.65 -0.19 -17.30
N PRO A 210 -15.48 -0.66 -17.78
CA PRO A 210 -15.42 -1.23 -19.12
C PRO A 210 -16.30 -2.47 -19.20
N PRO A 211 -16.84 -2.78 -20.40
CA PRO A 211 -17.59 -4.00 -20.60
C PRO A 211 -16.75 -5.26 -20.34
N LEU A 212 -17.39 -6.31 -19.85
CA LEU A 212 -16.73 -7.60 -19.61
C LEU A 212 -16.86 -8.51 -20.84
N PRO A 213 -15.85 -9.35 -21.13
CA PRO A 213 -14.53 -9.41 -20.44
C PRO A 213 -13.65 -8.23 -20.80
N VAL A 214 -12.91 -7.70 -19.82
CA VAL A 214 -11.92 -6.64 -20.09
C VAL A 214 -10.78 -7.22 -20.92
N PRO A 215 -10.47 -6.69 -22.12
CA PRO A 215 -9.39 -7.21 -22.96
C PRO A 215 -8.03 -7.18 -22.24
N GLY A 216 -7.20 -8.19 -22.47
CA GLY A 216 -5.84 -8.26 -21.95
C GLY A 216 -5.46 -9.65 -21.43
N PRO A 217 -4.25 -9.79 -20.88
CA PRO A 217 -3.82 -11.02 -20.24
C PRO A 217 -4.66 -11.30 -18.99
N VAL A 218 -4.91 -12.56 -18.71
CA VAL A 218 -5.69 -13.00 -17.53
C VAL A 218 -4.96 -12.59 -16.25
N PHE A 219 -3.65 -12.75 -16.24
CA PHE A 219 -2.74 -12.32 -15.18
C PHE A 219 -1.37 -11.97 -15.77
N ASN A 220 -0.49 -11.46 -14.93
CA ASN A 220 0.89 -11.14 -15.29
C ASN A 220 1.87 -11.85 -14.38
N VAL A 221 3.14 -11.91 -14.81
CA VAL A 221 4.27 -12.29 -13.98
C VAL A 221 5.25 -11.13 -13.86
N GLN A 222 5.88 -11.04 -12.69
CA GLN A 222 6.96 -10.12 -12.40
C GLN A 222 8.24 -10.94 -12.28
N SER A 223 9.21 -10.76 -13.19
CA SER A 223 10.55 -11.35 -13.07
C SER A 223 11.48 -10.43 -12.27
N HIS A 224 12.56 -11.00 -11.73
CA HIS A 224 13.59 -10.21 -11.03
C HIS A 224 14.22 -9.15 -11.94
N GLU A 225 14.50 -9.53 -13.16
CA GLU A 225 15.08 -8.62 -14.16
C GLU A 225 14.17 -7.43 -14.44
N ILE A 226 12.88 -7.68 -14.74
CA ILE A 226 11.89 -6.61 -14.99
C ILE A 226 11.73 -5.73 -13.75
N PHE A 227 11.66 -6.33 -12.57
CA PHE A 227 11.54 -5.60 -11.30
C PHE A 227 12.73 -4.68 -11.07
N THR A 228 13.96 -5.22 -11.19
CA THR A 228 15.20 -4.48 -10.96
C THR A 228 15.37 -3.36 -12.00
N ALA A 229 15.21 -3.66 -13.30
CA ALA A 229 15.33 -2.68 -14.36
C ALA A 229 14.31 -1.53 -14.22
N ASN A 230 13.09 -1.86 -13.80
CA ASN A 230 12.05 -0.87 -13.58
C ASN A 230 12.37 0.07 -12.41
N TRP A 231 13.06 -0.42 -11.39
CA TRP A 231 13.47 0.38 -10.24
C TRP A 231 14.73 1.22 -10.55
N THR A 232 15.79 0.59 -11.06
CA THR A 232 17.08 1.26 -11.27
C THR A 232 17.00 2.42 -12.27
N ARG A 233 16.18 2.33 -13.32
CA ARG A 233 15.98 3.45 -14.27
C ARG A 233 15.41 4.73 -13.66
N GLN A 234 14.88 4.65 -12.42
CA GLN A 234 14.26 5.75 -11.68
C GLN A 234 15.10 6.20 -10.48
N ALA A 235 16.30 5.67 -10.32
CA ALA A 235 17.13 5.90 -9.14
C ALA A 235 18.47 6.55 -9.53
N PRO A 236 18.48 7.81 -10.03
CA PRO A 236 19.68 8.49 -10.48
C PRO A 236 20.53 9.05 -9.35
N CYS A 237 20.01 9.18 -8.13
CA CYS A 237 20.74 9.76 -7.00
C CYS A 237 21.71 8.74 -6.40
N GLU A 238 22.84 9.26 -5.92
CA GLU A 238 23.84 8.43 -5.23
C GLU A 238 23.24 7.75 -3.99
N LYS A 239 23.44 6.44 -3.89
CA LYS A 239 22.94 5.60 -2.76
C LYS A 239 21.42 5.71 -2.53
N GLN A 240 20.66 6.05 -3.57
CA GLN A 240 19.20 6.10 -3.46
C GLN A 240 18.62 4.74 -3.11
N VAL A 241 19.13 3.66 -3.68
CA VAL A 241 18.72 2.26 -3.42
C VAL A 241 19.81 1.54 -2.63
N ASP A 242 19.44 0.94 -1.51
CA ASP A 242 20.28 -0.02 -0.80
C ASP A 242 20.15 -1.40 -1.48
N PRO A 243 21.25 -1.98 -2.02
CA PRO A 243 21.18 -3.28 -2.68
C PRO A 243 20.67 -4.41 -1.77
N ALA A 244 20.98 -4.37 -0.47
CA ALA A 244 20.50 -5.38 0.48
C ALA A 244 19.01 -5.23 0.76
N ALA A 245 18.48 -4.01 0.80
CA ALA A 245 17.05 -3.76 0.87
C ALA A 245 16.35 -4.27 -0.40
N ALA A 246 16.88 -3.99 -1.58
CA ALA A 246 16.33 -4.48 -2.85
C ALA A 246 16.30 -6.02 -2.92
N ALA A 247 17.37 -6.67 -2.47
CA ALA A 247 17.43 -8.13 -2.36
C ALA A 247 16.38 -8.67 -1.37
N SER A 248 16.20 -8.00 -0.23
CA SER A 248 15.16 -8.36 0.75
C SER A 248 13.75 -8.24 0.16
N VAL A 249 13.44 -7.14 -0.53
CA VAL A 249 12.16 -6.95 -1.22
C VAL A 249 11.89 -8.10 -2.19
N TRP A 250 12.88 -8.45 -3.03
CA TRP A 250 12.71 -9.55 -3.99
C TRP A 250 12.55 -10.91 -3.29
N SER A 251 13.29 -11.17 -2.24
CA SER A 251 13.14 -12.39 -1.44
C SER A 251 11.71 -12.53 -0.88
N GLU A 252 11.14 -11.45 -0.34
CA GLU A 252 9.76 -11.45 0.15
C GLU A 252 8.74 -11.61 -0.99
N MET A 253 9.00 -11.02 -2.17
CA MET A 253 8.20 -11.26 -3.37
C MET A 253 8.08 -12.76 -3.68
N LEU A 254 9.20 -13.48 -3.72
CA LEU A 254 9.21 -14.93 -3.98
C LEU A 254 8.46 -15.72 -2.92
N LYS A 255 8.60 -15.36 -1.64
CA LYS A 255 7.89 -16.01 -0.52
C LYS A 255 6.37 -15.79 -0.61
N SER A 256 5.93 -14.69 -1.19
CA SER A 256 4.52 -14.35 -1.32
C SER A 256 3.76 -15.19 -2.37
N ASP A 257 4.46 -15.90 -3.25
CA ASP A 257 3.86 -16.76 -4.29
C ASP A 257 4.58 -18.09 -4.44
N SER A 258 4.18 -19.07 -3.65
CA SER A 258 4.78 -20.41 -3.63
C SER A 258 4.66 -21.20 -4.96
N VAL A 259 3.77 -20.82 -5.86
CA VAL A 259 3.62 -21.45 -7.18
C VAL A 259 4.43 -20.69 -8.23
N GLY A 260 4.27 -19.37 -8.32
CA GLY A 260 4.99 -18.56 -9.31
C GLY A 260 6.49 -18.56 -9.09
N SER A 261 6.96 -18.57 -7.84
CA SER A 261 8.39 -18.66 -7.52
C SER A 261 9.07 -19.92 -8.07
N ARG A 262 8.30 -21.01 -8.28
CA ARG A 262 8.78 -22.24 -8.92
C ARG A 262 8.79 -22.18 -10.45
N TRP A 263 8.15 -21.16 -11.04
CA TRP A 263 8.17 -20.96 -12.49
C TRP A 263 9.46 -20.27 -12.98
N SER A 264 10.38 -20.04 -12.08
CA SER A 264 11.72 -19.45 -12.22
C SER A 264 11.84 -18.29 -13.22
N PRO A 265 12.32 -17.18 -12.75
CA PRO A 265 12.16 -16.56 -11.43
C PRO A 265 11.05 -15.49 -11.47
N ALA A 266 9.83 -15.87 -11.30
CA ALA A 266 8.70 -14.96 -11.47
C ALA A 266 7.68 -15.06 -10.33
N VAL A 267 6.99 -13.95 -10.08
CA VAL A 267 5.86 -13.85 -9.14
C VAL A 267 4.61 -13.49 -9.93
N ARG A 268 3.54 -14.27 -9.75
CA ARG A 268 2.25 -14.02 -10.40
C ARG A 268 1.52 -12.87 -9.71
N ARG A 269 0.84 -12.08 -10.49
CA ARG A 269 0.00 -10.98 -10.03
C ARG A 269 -1.24 -10.84 -10.89
N ALA A 270 -2.33 -10.36 -10.31
CA ALA A 270 -3.49 -9.96 -11.08
C ALA A 270 -3.11 -8.89 -12.13
N PRO A 271 -3.86 -8.75 -13.22
CA PRO A 271 -3.58 -7.73 -14.22
C PRO A 271 -3.70 -6.31 -13.63
N ILE A 272 -3.09 -5.35 -14.30
CA ILE A 272 -3.30 -3.93 -13.96
C ILE A 272 -4.76 -3.60 -14.28
N ALA A 273 -5.53 -3.28 -13.24
CA ALA A 273 -6.94 -2.96 -13.40
C ALA A 273 -7.11 -1.59 -14.07
N THR A 274 -7.95 -1.53 -15.10
CA THR A 274 -8.37 -0.26 -15.68
C THR A 274 -9.13 0.54 -14.62
N THR A 275 -8.69 1.78 -14.37
CA THR A 275 -9.36 2.68 -13.44
C THR A 275 -10.66 3.20 -14.04
N PHE A 276 -11.74 3.12 -13.28
CA PHE A 276 -13.02 3.76 -13.59
C PHE A 276 -13.65 4.29 -12.30
N GLY A 277 -14.67 5.12 -12.40
CA GLY A 277 -15.44 5.59 -11.26
C GLY A 277 -14.74 6.58 -10.32
N TRP A 278 -13.43 6.72 -10.36
CA TRP A 278 -12.68 7.75 -9.63
C TRP A 278 -12.39 8.93 -10.56
N THR A 279 -13.47 9.56 -11.03
CA THR A 279 -13.46 10.65 -12.00
C THR A 279 -13.07 11.97 -11.36
N THR A 280 -12.75 12.96 -12.20
CA THR A 280 -12.44 14.32 -11.74
C THR A 280 -13.58 14.93 -10.93
N GLU A 281 -14.84 14.70 -11.33
CA GLU A 281 -16.03 15.18 -10.61
C GLU A 281 -16.12 14.56 -9.20
N ARG A 282 -15.88 13.24 -9.08
CA ARG A 282 -15.83 12.57 -7.78
C ARG A 282 -14.69 13.06 -6.92
N VAL A 283 -13.52 13.28 -7.50
CA VAL A 283 -12.34 13.79 -6.79
C VAL A 283 -12.62 15.22 -6.28
N LYS A 284 -13.26 16.07 -7.08
CA LYS A 284 -13.70 17.40 -6.65
C LYS A 284 -14.73 17.38 -5.51
N ALA A 285 -15.54 16.34 -5.46
CA ALA A 285 -16.53 16.15 -4.40
C ALA A 285 -15.97 15.49 -3.12
N MET A 286 -14.74 14.97 -3.15
CA MET A 286 -14.13 14.36 -1.98
C MET A 286 -13.84 15.39 -0.89
N THR A 287 -14.20 15.05 0.34
CA THR A 287 -13.93 15.87 1.54
C THR A 287 -12.92 15.22 2.49
N THR A 288 -12.52 13.99 2.23
CA THR A 288 -11.59 13.24 3.07
C THR A 288 -10.22 13.94 3.10
N PRO A 289 -9.69 14.30 4.28
CA PRO A 289 -8.36 14.88 4.42
C PRO A 289 -7.30 13.98 3.77
N THR A 290 -6.48 14.54 2.87
CA THR A 290 -5.59 13.74 2.03
C THR A 290 -4.16 14.28 1.96
N LEU A 291 -3.18 13.42 2.28
CA LEU A 291 -1.76 13.62 1.99
C LEU A 291 -1.42 12.90 0.68
N MET A 292 -0.78 13.62 -0.25
CA MET A 292 -0.23 13.06 -1.48
C MET A 292 1.29 13.20 -1.50
N VAL A 293 1.98 12.14 -1.89
CA VAL A 293 3.44 12.13 -2.02
C VAL A 293 3.85 11.66 -3.41
N ALA A 294 4.73 12.40 -4.06
CA ALA A 294 5.33 12.04 -5.35
C ALA A 294 6.85 11.98 -5.22
N GLY A 295 7.49 10.95 -5.74
CA GLY A 295 8.95 10.92 -5.89
C GLY A 295 9.38 11.75 -7.11
N THR A 296 10.42 12.58 -6.96
CA THR A 296 10.92 13.45 -8.05
C THR A 296 11.35 12.70 -9.31
N HIS A 297 11.77 11.44 -9.16
CA HIS A 297 12.23 10.59 -10.26
C HIS A 297 11.22 9.51 -10.66
N ASP A 298 9.98 9.60 -10.17
CA ASP A 298 8.93 8.68 -10.58
C ASP A 298 8.55 8.91 -12.06
N VAL A 299 8.84 7.90 -12.90
CA VAL A 299 8.48 7.89 -14.31
C VAL A 299 7.23 7.06 -14.60
N GLN A 300 6.67 6.38 -13.62
CA GLN A 300 5.45 5.59 -13.75
C GLN A 300 4.21 6.44 -13.42
N VAL A 301 4.24 7.14 -12.30
CA VAL A 301 3.25 8.16 -11.91
C VAL A 301 4.01 9.44 -11.60
N THR A 302 4.20 10.26 -12.63
CA THR A 302 5.04 11.44 -12.53
C THR A 302 4.53 12.45 -11.49
N PRO A 303 5.42 13.28 -10.89
CA PRO A 303 5.02 14.36 -9.98
C PRO A 303 3.92 15.24 -10.56
N GLY A 304 3.94 15.50 -11.89
CA GLY A 304 2.89 16.25 -12.57
C GLY A 304 1.51 15.62 -12.45
N ARG A 305 1.40 14.29 -12.57
CA ARG A 305 0.12 13.57 -12.39
C ARG A 305 -0.39 13.63 -10.94
N VAL A 306 0.51 13.53 -9.97
CA VAL A 306 0.12 13.67 -8.56
C VAL A 306 -0.29 15.11 -8.26
N ARG A 307 0.36 16.09 -8.94
CA ARG A 307 -0.01 17.48 -8.88
C ARG A 307 -1.42 17.73 -9.45
N GLU A 308 -1.76 17.14 -10.60
CA GLU A 308 -3.12 17.20 -11.14
C GLU A 308 -4.17 16.70 -10.14
N PHE A 309 -3.88 15.62 -9.44
CA PHE A 309 -4.75 15.12 -8.37
C PHE A 309 -4.90 16.11 -7.22
N TYR A 310 -3.80 16.75 -6.78
CA TYR A 310 -3.86 17.80 -5.76
C TYR A 310 -4.73 18.97 -6.21
N ASP A 311 -4.56 19.44 -7.46
CA ASP A 311 -5.30 20.57 -7.99
C ASP A 311 -6.81 20.26 -8.09
N ASP A 312 -7.18 19.04 -8.47
CA ASP A 312 -8.56 18.61 -8.67
C ASP A 312 -9.27 18.22 -7.34
N LEU A 313 -8.52 17.85 -6.29
CA LEU A 313 -9.10 17.37 -5.04
C LEU A 313 -9.86 18.46 -4.29
N GLY A 314 -11.15 18.20 -3.98
CA GLY A 314 -12.02 19.14 -3.26
C GLY A 314 -11.86 19.15 -1.75
N ALA A 315 -11.05 18.25 -1.17
CA ALA A 315 -10.86 18.17 0.27
C ALA A 315 -10.34 19.52 0.85
N PRO A 316 -10.96 20.03 1.90
CA PRO A 316 -10.57 21.30 2.52
C PRO A 316 -9.21 21.21 3.23
N GLN A 317 -8.75 20.02 3.53
CA GLN A 317 -7.45 19.72 4.14
C GLN A 317 -6.68 18.76 3.25
N LYS A 318 -5.62 19.28 2.61
CA LYS A 318 -4.79 18.51 1.68
C LYS A 318 -3.35 19.01 1.66
N VAL A 319 -2.39 18.08 1.58
CA VAL A 319 -0.96 18.40 1.41
C VAL A 319 -0.39 17.59 0.27
N TYR A 320 0.37 18.23 -0.62
CA TYR A 320 1.20 17.59 -1.61
C TYR A 320 2.66 17.67 -1.18
N VAL A 321 3.36 16.55 -1.18
CA VAL A 321 4.80 16.47 -0.93
C VAL A 321 5.52 15.96 -2.17
N GLU A 322 6.42 16.76 -2.72
CA GLU A 322 7.41 16.31 -3.69
C GLU A 322 8.66 15.85 -2.93
N LEU A 323 8.94 14.55 -3.00
CA LEU A 323 10.04 13.93 -2.27
C LEU A 323 11.28 13.82 -3.15
N GLY A 324 12.34 14.53 -2.78
CA GLY A 324 13.62 14.56 -3.48
C GLY A 324 14.33 13.21 -3.44
N CYS A 325 15.10 12.89 -4.47
CA CYS A 325 15.82 11.63 -4.60
C CYS A 325 14.97 10.40 -4.27
N ALA A 326 13.74 10.39 -4.79
CA ALA A 326 12.79 9.32 -4.63
C ALA A 326 12.14 8.97 -5.96
N SER A 327 11.89 7.69 -6.17
CA SER A 327 11.20 7.15 -7.33
C SER A 327 9.78 6.69 -6.99
N HIS A 328 9.19 5.88 -7.88
CA HIS A 328 7.93 5.19 -7.63
C HIS A 328 7.95 4.31 -6.38
N ASN A 329 9.14 3.86 -5.99
CA ASN A 329 9.39 2.93 -4.89
C ASN A 329 9.93 3.64 -3.62
N ALA A 330 9.55 4.89 -3.40
CA ALA A 330 10.07 5.77 -2.35
C ALA A 330 10.11 5.13 -0.94
N MET A 331 9.18 4.21 -0.64
CA MET A 331 9.14 3.51 0.64
C MET A 331 10.29 2.53 0.85
N TRP A 332 11.03 2.16 -0.20
CA TRP A 332 12.18 1.27 -0.14
C TRP A 332 13.51 1.99 -0.41
N GLU A 333 13.51 3.33 -0.45
CA GLU A 333 14.65 4.14 -0.84
C GLU A 333 15.24 4.94 0.33
N LYS A 334 16.35 5.62 0.07
CA LYS A 334 17.10 6.39 1.08
C LYS A 334 16.20 7.35 1.86
N ASN A 335 15.31 8.08 1.19
CA ASN A 335 14.47 9.11 1.79
C ASN A 335 13.13 8.58 2.34
N ARG A 336 12.96 7.23 2.49
CA ARG A 336 11.75 6.61 3.06
C ARG A 336 11.33 7.18 4.41
N HIS A 337 12.29 7.54 5.28
CA HIS A 337 11.97 8.06 6.60
C HIS A 337 11.33 9.45 6.56
N ILE A 338 11.58 10.25 5.51
CA ILE A 338 10.87 11.51 5.30
C ILE A 338 9.40 11.21 4.97
N LEU A 339 9.14 10.25 4.08
CA LEU A 339 7.80 9.74 3.77
C LEU A 339 7.10 9.23 5.03
N PHE A 340 7.79 8.40 5.83
CA PHE A 340 7.21 7.81 7.04
C PHE A 340 6.90 8.87 8.09
N LYS A 341 7.82 9.83 8.31
CA LYS A 341 7.61 10.98 9.23
C LYS A 341 6.43 11.85 8.79
N ALA A 342 6.38 12.22 7.51
CA ALA A 342 5.27 13.00 6.95
C ALA A 342 3.92 12.28 7.11
N SER A 343 3.92 10.95 6.89
CA SER A 343 2.73 10.12 7.09
C SER A 343 2.26 10.11 8.54
N LEU A 344 3.19 9.96 9.48
CA LEU A 344 2.86 9.96 10.91
C LEU A 344 2.31 11.31 11.35
N GLU A 345 2.97 12.41 10.97
CA GLU A 345 2.51 13.76 11.31
C GLU A 345 1.13 14.04 10.72
N TRP A 346 0.90 13.62 9.46
CA TRP A 346 -0.40 13.72 8.83
C TRP A 346 -1.49 12.96 9.60
N LEU A 347 -1.22 11.73 9.97
CA LEU A 347 -2.18 10.91 10.73
C LEU A 347 -2.49 11.51 12.10
N GLU A 348 -1.50 12.02 12.80
CA GLU A 348 -1.65 12.60 14.14
C GLU A 348 -2.30 13.99 14.11
N LYS A 349 -1.78 14.89 13.26
CA LYS A 349 -2.09 16.32 13.32
C LYS A 349 -2.88 16.83 12.11
N GLY A 350 -2.92 16.09 11.00
CA GLY A 350 -3.45 16.58 9.73
C GLY A 350 -2.57 17.65 9.07
N THR A 351 -1.28 17.69 9.41
CA THR A 351 -0.28 18.61 8.87
C THR A 351 0.96 17.85 8.41
N VAL A 352 1.77 18.47 7.58
CA VAL A 352 3.16 18.07 7.29
C VAL A 352 4.04 19.30 7.48
N GLU A 353 5.11 19.18 8.28
CA GLU A 353 5.94 20.31 8.72
C GLU A 353 5.07 21.48 9.29
N GLY A 354 4.03 21.12 10.05
CA GLY A 354 3.08 22.05 10.65
C GLY A 354 2.13 22.75 9.69
N GLN A 355 2.13 22.38 8.40
CA GLN A 355 1.34 23.06 7.36
C GLN A 355 0.24 22.16 6.81
N THR A 356 -0.83 22.79 6.33
CA THR A 356 -1.94 22.17 5.61
C THR A 356 -2.32 23.05 4.41
N ASN A 357 -3.03 22.51 3.44
CA ASN A 357 -3.40 23.17 2.17
C ASN A 357 -2.21 23.75 1.41
N THR A 358 -1.12 22.97 1.30
CA THR A 358 0.13 23.44 0.73
C THR A 358 0.83 22.36 -0.10
N MET A 359 1.83 22.80 -0.85
CA MET A 359 2.79 21.94 -1.54
C MET A 359 4.16 22.15 -0.92
N LEU A 360 4.80 21.05 -0.57
CA LEU A 360 6.11 21.00 0.06
C LEU A 360 7.12 20.27 -0.81
N ARG A 361 8.37 20.64 -0.70
CA ARG A 361 9.51 19.94 -1.29
C ARG A 361 10.42 19.48 -0.16
N LEU A 362 10.54 18.16 0.02
CA LEU A 362 11.29 17.57 1.11
C LEU A 362 12.40 16.65 0.56
N GLY A 363 13.52 16.53 1.28
CA GLY A 363 14.58 15.59 0.91
C GLY A 363 15.43 15.97 -0.30
N PHE A 364 15.59 17.25 -0.57
CA PHE A 364 16.41 17.81 -1.67
C PHE A 364 17.85 18.16 -1.27
N GLN A 365 18.29 17.72 -0.10
CA GLN A 365 19.64 17.97 0.43
C GLN A 365 20.62 16.89 -0.01
#